data_9de353f826f4bd202c490a8c0d94893c
#
_entry.id   9de353f826f4bd202c490a8c0d94893c
#
_cell.length_a   1.000
_cell.length_b   1.000
_cell.length_c   1.000
_cell.angle_alpha   90.00
_cell.angle_beta   90.00
_cell.angle_gamma   90.00
#
_symmetry.space_group_name_H-M   'P 1'
#
loop_
_entity.id
_entity.type
_entity.pdbx_description
1 polymer ?
#
loop_
_entity_poly.entity_id
_entity_poly.type
_entity_poly.pdbx_seq_one_letter_code
_entity_poly.pdbx_strand_id
1 'polypeptide(L)' 'MPVMKFRVCRQGREARWVVTLGAAVYGAYLDQEQALLDAVDAARDAIQRGREAQVWLWDHSVSSRIF' A
#
# COMPACT_ATOMS: atom_id res chain seq x y z
N MET A 1 16.73 -8.94 -6.37
CA MET A 1 15.98 -8.67 -5.11
C MET A 1 14.52 -8.52 -5.45
N PRO A 2 13.63 -9.15 -4.68
CA PRO A 2 12.21 -8.97 -4.93
C PRO A 2 11.77 -7.55 -4.60
N VAL A 3 10.86 -7.02 -5.42
CA VAL A 3 10.28 -5.70 -5.20
C VAL A 3 9.21 -5.82 -4.11
N MET A 4 9.26 -4.92 -3.14
CA MET A 4 8.23 -4.82 -2.11
C MET A 4 7.04 -4.05 -2.69
N LYS A 5 5.93 -4.75 -2.91
CA LYS A 5 4.72 -4.12 -3.44
C LYS A 5 3.72 -3.88 -2.33
N PHE A 6 3.58 -2.62 -1.95
CA PHE A 6 2.54 -2.21 -1.01
C PHE A 6 1.25 -1.97 -1.79
N ARG A 7 0.20 -2.64 -1.40
CA ARG A 7 -1.11 -2.47 -2.01
C ARG A 7 -2.03 -1.72 -1.09
N VAL A 8 -2.65 -0.67 -1.60
CA VAL A 8 -3.69 0.07 -0.89
C VAL A 8 -5.02 -0.33 -1.50
N CYS A 9 -5.91 -0.92 -0.73
CA CYS A 9 -7.19 -1.39 -1.23
C CYS A 9 -8.28 -1.23 -0.17
N ARG A 10 -9.53 -1.23 -0.62
CA ARG A 10 -10.69 -1.21 0.27
C ARG A 10 -11.06 -2.64 0.60
N GLN A 11 -11.38 -2.88 1.86
CA GLN A 11 -11.76 -4.19 2.33
C GLN A 11 -13.03 -4.13 3.18
N GLY A 12 -13.92 -5.09 2.92
CA GLY A 12 -15.11 -5.27 3.71
C GLY A 12 -16.22 -4.24 3.47
N ARG A 13 -17.33 -4.43 4.19
CA ARG A 13 -18.50 -3.59 4.06
C ARG A 13 -18.33 -2.21 4.66
N GLU A 14 -17.39 -2.07 5.58
CA GLU A 14 -17.14 -0.81 6.27
C GLU A 14 -16.24 0.12 5.46
N ALA A 15 -15.87 -0.28 4.26
CA ALA A 15 -15.05 0.51 3.36
C ALA A 15 -13.72 0.98 3.99
N ARG A 16 -13.14 0.15 4.84
CA ARG A 16 -11.84 0.45 5.42
C ARG A 16 -10.75 0.29 4.37
N TRP A 17 -9.79 1.19 4.42
CA TRP A 17 -8.63 1.12 3.56
C TRP A 17 -7.55 0.30 4.23
N VAL A 18 -6.99 -0.64 3.50
CA VAL A 18 -5.99 -1.58 4.03
C VAL A 18 -4.73 -1.48 3.17
N VAL A 19 -3.59 -1.44 3.83
CA VAL A 19 -2.31 -1.55 3.15
C VAL A 19 -1.79 -2.96 3.39
N THR A 20 -1.50 -3.67 2.31
CA THR A 20 -0.95 -5.03 2.39
C THR A 20 0.44 -5.08 1.77
N LEU A 21 1.26 -5.98 2.29
CA LEU A 21 2.58 -6.29 1.73
C LEU A 21 2.66 -7.80 1.60
N GLY A 22 2.55 -8.28 0.36
CA GLY A 22 2.43 -9.71 0.11
C GLY A 22 1.14 -10.25 0.74
N ALA A 23 1.24 -11.29 1.53
CA ALA A 23 0.11 -11.89 2.23
C ALA A 23 -0.18 -11.24 3.58
N ALA A 24 0.64 -10.28 4.01
CA ALA A 24 0.51 -9.67 5.33
C ALA A 24 -0.21 -8.33 5.24
N VAL A 25 -1.03 -8.04 6.25
CA VAL A 25 -1.66 -6.73 6.41
C VAL A 25 -0.65 -5.82 7.12
N TYR A 26 -0.26 -4.74 6.46
CA TYR A 26 0.67 -3.77 7.02
C TYR A 26 -0.05 -2.77 7.94
N GLY A 27 -1.25 -2.34 7.56
CA GLY A 27 -2.06 -1.42 8.35
C GLY A 27 -3.46 -1.28 7.83
N ALA A 28 -4.34 -0.68 8.65
CA ALA A 28 -5.72 -0.39 8.29
C ALA A 28 -6.03 1.06 8.63
N TYR A 29 -6.79 1.73 7.77
CA TYR A 29 -7.01 3.17 7.85
C TYR A 29 -8.47 3.51 7.54
N LEU A 30 -8.92 4.65 8.02
CA LEU A 30 -10.30 5.09 7.79
C LEU A 30 -10.47 5.77 6.42
N ASP A 31 -9.40 6.34 5.86
CA ASP A 31 -9.49 6.99 4.56
C ASP A 31 -8.33 6.62 3.66
N GLN A 32 -8.53 6.82 2.36
CA GLN A 32 -7.56 6.49 1.33
C GLN A 32 -6.29 7.31 1.45
N GLU A 33 -6.41 8.60 1.73
CA GLU A 33 -5.26 9.49 1.79
C GLU A 33 -4.28 9.05 2.86
N GLN A 34 -4.78 8.72 4.03
CA GLN A 34 -3.93 8.25 5.13
C GLN A 34 -3.25 6.93 4.78
N ALA A 35 -3.98 6.02 4.16
CA ALA A 35 -3.42 4.74 3.73
C ALA A 35 -2.30 4.95 2.70
N LEU A 36 -2.51 5.83 1.73
CA LEU A 36 -1.51 6.12 0.71
C LEU A 36 -0.27 6.78 1.32
N LEU A 37 -0.45 7.73 2.24
CA LEU A 37 0.68 8.40 2.90
C LEU A 37 1.55 7.40 3.65
N ASP A 38 0.93 6.52 4.43
CA ASP A 38 1.68 5.53 5.18
C ASP A 38 2.37 4.51 4.27
N ALA A 39 1.70 4.09 3.21
CA ALA A 39 2.30 3.16 2.25
C ALA A 39 3.51 3.78 1.54
N VAL A 40 3.39 5.04 1.12
CA VAL A 40 4.50 5.75 0.48
C VAL A 40 5.67 5.95 1.45
N ASP A 41 5.37 6.30 2.70
CA ASP A 41 6.42 6.43 3.72
C ASP A 41 7.16 5.11 3.94
N ALA A 42 6.42 4.00 4.01
CA ALA A 42 7.03 2.69 4.16
C ALA A 42 7.89 2.32 2.95
N ALA A 43 7.41 2.64 1.75
CA ALA A 43 8.16 2.38 0.52
C ALA A 43 9.45 3.21 0.46
N ARG A 44 9.38 4.48 0.84
CA ARG A 44 10.56 5.33 0.88
C ARG A 44 11.59 4.84 1.88
N ASP A 45 11.13 4.39 3.04
CA ASP A 45 12.02 3.82 4.05
C ASP A 45 12.74 2.58 3.51
N ALA A 46 12.00 1.71 2.81
CA ALA A 46 12.59 0.52 2.21
C ALA A 46 13.65 0.89 1.16
N ILE A 47 13.37 1.89 0.33
CA ILE A 47 14.32 2.35 -0.68
C ILE A 47 15.59 2.92 -0.03
N GLN A 48 15.44 3.69 1.04
CA GLN A 48 16.59 4.22 1.77
C GLN A 48 17.46 3.11 2.38
N ARG A 49 16.87 1.96 2.63
CA ARG A 49 17.60 0.79 3.15
C ARG A 49 18.16 -0.11 2.03
N GLY A 50 18.13 0.36 0.80
CA GLY A 50 18.67 -0.37 -0.33
C GLY A 50 17.75 -1.39 -0.96
N ARG A 51 16.46 -1.34 -0.66
CA ARG A 51 15.47 -2.24 -1.24
C ARG A 51 14.68 -1.55 -2.34
N GLU A 52 14.05 -2.34 -3.20
CA GLU A 52 13.13 -1.83 -4.19
C GLU A 52 11.71 -1.91 -3.65
N ALA A 53 10.94 -0.85 -3.85
CA ALA A 53 9.57 -0.78 -3.33
C ALA A 53 8.66 -0.02 -4.28
N GLN A 54 7.40 -0.41 -4.30
CA GLN A 54 6.34 0.22 -5.10
C GLN A 54 5.09 0.33 -4.26
N VAL A 55 4.26 1.33 -4.55
CA VAL A 55 2.94 1.48 -3.95
C VAL A 55 1.90 1.45 -5.05
N TRP A 56 0.90 0.59 -4.90
CA TRP A 56 -0.18 0.42 -5.86
C TRP A 56 -1.52 0.70 -5.18
N LEU A 57 -2.38 1.43 -5.87
CA LEU A 57 -3.76 1.66 -5.44
C LEU A 57 -4.69 0.75 -6.22
N TRP A 58 -5.51 -0.02 -5.51
CA TRP A 58 -6.53 -0.88 -6.10
C TRP A 58 -7.89 -0.30 -5.77
N ASP A 59 -8.62 0.14 -6.80
CA ASP A 59 -9.95 0.72 -6.64
C ASP A 59 -10.85 0.17 -7.75
N HIS A 60 -11.94 -0.49 -7.34
CA HIS A 60 -12.94 -1.04 -8.25
C HIS A 60 -12.33 -1.87 -9.39
N SER A 61 -11.46 -2.81 -9.06
CA SER A 61 -10.78 -3.69 -10.02
C SER A 61 -9.77 -2.98 -10.93
N VAL A 62 -9.51 -1.70 -10.69
CA VAL A 62 -8.49 -0.95 -11.39
C VAL A 62 -7.29 -0.77 -10.47
N SER A 63 -6.11 -1.10 -10.97
CA SER A 63 -4.87 -0.90 -10.23
C SER A 63 -4.06 0.22 -10.88
N SER A 64 -3.51 1.10 -10.05
CA SER A 64 -2.68 2.20 -10.52
C SER A 64 -1.43 2.28 -9.66
N ARG A 65 -0.31 2.44 -10.29
CA ARG A 65 0.95 2.64 -9.56
C ARG A 65 1.03 4.09 -9.08
N ILE A 66 1.21 4.26 -7.78
CA ILE A 66 1.29 5.57 -7.15
C ILE A 66 2.74 5.99 -6.92
N PHE A 67 3.58 4.99 -6.61
CA PHE A 67 4.98 5.31 -6.27
C PHE A 67 5.95 4.28 -6.84
#